data_cb43485733679742075a2c574cf4582d
#
_entry.id   cb43485733679742075a2c574cf4582d
#
_cell.length_a   1.000
_cell.length_b   1.000
_cell.length_c   1.000
_cell.angle_alpha   90.00
_cell.angle_beta   90.00
_cell.angle_gamma   90.00
#
_symmetry.space_group_name_H-M   'P 1'
#
loop_
_entity.id
_entity.type
_entity.pdbx_description
1 polymer ?
#
loop_
_entity_poly.entity_id
_entity_poly.type
_entity_poly.pdbx_seq_one_letter_code
_entity_poly.pdbx_strand_id
1 'polypeptide(L)'
;SGSLPTMQARSLWQQSIDPKRPLPPAIVSYDYTMFNLSLPNNRNDLLKEALSWLADASGKLAITPESINHALQGSDMVATWPLDTKEGWWRYRLKGSTMLGHDPAAPLKQPIDVAQLKDFYQKWYTPDAMTLIVVGNVDSRSVAEQINKTFGDLKGKRETPAAVPTLSPLPTVPVSIMTNAVRQDKLSIMWDAPWQPIRDSAALQRYWRDDLAREALFWHVQQSLSKNNVKDIGLGFDCRVLYQRAQCAINIDSPGERLNNNLSV
;
A
#
# COMPACT_ATOMS: atom_id res chain seq x y z
N SER A 1 -13.08 13.24 19.10
CA SER A 1 -13.02 14.01 17.88
C SER A 1 -12.11 15.18 18.07
N GLY A 2 -11.29 15.46 17.13
CA GLY A 2 -10.37 16.54 17.18
C GLY A 2 -10.98 17.94 17.09
N SER A 3 -10.14 18.93 16.80
CA SER A 3 -10.53 20.34 16.70
C SER A 3 -11.47 20.63 15.53
N LEU A 4 -11.50 19.78 14.50
CA LEU A 4 -12.40 19.92 13.35
C LEU A 4 -13.59 18.97 13.46
N PRO A 5 -14.81 19.48 13.41
CA PRO A 5 -16.00 18.64 13.25
C PRO A 5 -15.92 17.79 11.98
N THR A 6 -16.49 16.61 12.03
CA THR A 6 -16.50 15.67 10.88
C THR A 6 -17.04 16.30 9.59
N MET A 7 -18.02 17.20 9.70
CA MET A 7 -18.57 17.92 8.56
C MET A 7 -17.56 18.87 7.91
N GLN A 8 -16.75 19.57 8.70
CA GLN A 8 -15.69 20.44 8.17
C GLN A 8 -14.57 19.63 7.50
N ALA A 9 -14.17 18.51 8.10
CA ALA A 9 -13.20 17.61 7.50
C ALA A 9 -13.69 17.04 6.16
N ARG A 10 -14.95 16.64 6.08
CA ARG A 10 -15.59 16.23 4.82
C ARG A 10 -15.62 17.36 3.79
N SER A 11 -15.97 18.57 4.21
CA SER A 11 -16.00 19.73 3.32
C SER A 11 -14.62 20.04 2.75
N LEU A 12 -13.58 20.02 3.57
CA LEU A 12 -12.20 20.19 3.11
C LEU A 12 -11.79 19.08 2.12
N TRP A 13 -12.10 17.85 2.42
CA TRP A 13 -11.80 16.73 1.55
C TRP A 13 -12.58 16.82 0.23
N GLN A 14 -13.87 17.15 0.26
CA GLN A 14 -14.68 17.33 -0.94
C GLN A 14 -14.15 18.44 -1.85
N GLN A 15 -13.67 19.55 -1.26
CA GLN A 15 -13.03 20.63 -2.01
C GLN A 15 -11.70 20.20 -2.64
N SER A 16 -11.03 19.20 -2.07
CA SER A 16 -9.76 18.67 -2.53
C SER A 16 -9.88 17.63 -3.63
N ILE A 17 -11.08 17.10 -3.85
CA ILE A 17 -11.28 16.02 -4.84
C ILE A 17 -11.06 16.57 -6.25
N ASP A 18 -10.11 15.94 -6.97
CA ASP A 18 -10.05 16.02 -8.41
C ASP A 18 -11.14 15.11 -9.01
N PRO A 19 -12.13 15.65 -9.77
CA PRO A 19 -13.18 14.84 -10.37
C PRO A 19 -12.68 13.70 -11.25
N LYS A 20 -11.46 13.84 -11.80
CA LYS A 20 -10.82 12.84 -12.65
C LYS A 20 -10.08 11.77 -11.85
N ARG A 21 -9.68 12.06 -10.63
CA ARG A 21 -8.89 11.17 -9.76
C ARG A 21 -9.28 11.37 -8.30
N PRO A 22 -10.48 10.95 -7.90
CA PRO A 22 -10.90 11.08 -6.51
C PRO A 22 -9.99 10.22 -5.61
N LEU A 23 -9.39 10.87 -4.61
CA LEU A 23 -8.64 10.17 -3.56
C LEU A 23 -9.49 10.10 -2.30
N PRO A 24 -9.57 8.95 -1.64
CA PRO A 24 -10.23 8.87 -0.34
C PRO A 24 -9.45 9.64 0.73
N PRO A 25 -10.10 10.15 1.77
CA PRO A 25 -9.43 10.90 2.84
C PRO A 25 -8.45 10.04 3.64
N ALA A 26 -8.68 8.75 3.70
CA ALA A 26 -7.79 7.81 4.35
C ALA A 26 -7.64 6.54 3.53
N ILE A 27 -6.41 6.07 3.44
CA ILE A 27 -6.04 4.79 2.83
C ILE A 27 -5.42 3.95 3.93
N VAL A 28 -5.94 2.75 4.14
CA VAL A 28 -5.41 1.80 5.12
C VAL A 28 -4.83 0.61 4.40
N SER A 29 -3.57 0.33 4.71
CA SER A 29 -2.86 -0.86 4.27
C SER A 29 -2.48 -1.73 5.47
N TYR A 30 -1.83 -2.83 5.21
CA TYR A 30 -1.41 -3.75 6.27
C TYR A 30 -0.42 -3.11 7.26
N ASP A 31 0.48 -2.28 6.78
CA ASP A 31 1.62 -1.73 7.52
C ASP A 31 1.61 -0.20 7.64
N TYR A 32 0.63 0.47 7.04
CA TYR A 32 0.50 1.92 7.17
C TYR A 32 -0.95 2.40 7.00
N THR A 33 -1.20 3.58 7.54
CA THR A 33 -2.40 4.39 7.26
C THR A 33 -1.94 5.72 6.70
N MET A 34 -2.53 6.15 5.59
CA MET A 34 -2.21 7.42 4.95
C MET A 34 -3.45 8.30 4.92
N PHE A 35 -3.35 9.48 5.53
CA PHE A 35 -4.38 10.51 5.47
C PHE A 35 -4.00 11.53 4.41
N ASN A 36 -4.93 11.87 3.54
CA ASN A 36 -4.70 12.76 2.40
C ASN A 36 -5.63 13.96 2.43
N LEU A 37 -5.06 15.12 2.21
CA LEU A 37 -5.80 16.33 1.89
C LEU A 37 -5.09 17.10 0.78
N SER A 38 -5.82 17.45 -0.27
CA SER A 38 -5.37 18.37 -1.30
C SER A 38 -6.21 19.64 -1.20
N LEU A 39 -5.59 20.77 -1.04
CA LEU A 39 -6.30 22.04 -0.87
C LEU A 39 -6.45 22.74 -2.22
N PRO A 40 -7.56 23.45 -2.45
CA PRO A 40 -7.82 24.15 -3.71
C PRO A 40 -6.87 25.32 -3.95
N ASN A 41 -6.27 25.86 -2.91
CA ASN A 41 -5.31 26.93 -2.95
C ASN A 41 -4.41 26.91 -1.70
N ASN A 42 -3.43 27.78 -1.66
CA ASN A 42 -2.44 27.88 -0.57
C ASN A 42 -2.80 28.90 0.53
N ARG A 43 -4.08 29.22 0.71
CA ARG A 43 -4.51 30.11 1.78
C ARG A 43 -4.10 29.58 3.15
N ASN A 44 -3.56 30.47 3.99
CA ASN A 44 -3.07 30.09 5.33
C ASN A 44 -4.15 29.52 6.24
N ASP A 45 -5.38 30.03 6.15
CA ASP A 45 -6.50 29.54 6.95
C ASP A 45 -6.85 28.08 6.60
N LEU A 46 -6.90 27.73 5.31
CA LEU A 46 -7.13 26.36 4.84
C LEU A 46 -6.00 25.42 5.25
N LEU A 47 -4.77 25.86 5.11
CA LEU A 47 -3.60 25.07 5.51
C LEU A 47 -3.62 24.78 7.01
N LYS A 48 -3.93 25.79 7.83
CA LYS A 48 -4.03 25.66 9.28
C LYS A 48 -5.12 24.66 9.68
N GLU A 49 -6.31 24.74 9.07
CA GLU A 49 -7.41 23.81 9.30
C GLU A 49 -7.03 22.37 8.88
N ALA A 50 -6.42 22.23 7.71
CA ALA A 50 -5.97 20.92 7.22
C ALA A 50 -4.93 20.26 8.13
N LEU A 51 -3.93 21.02 8.59
CA LEU A 51 -2.92 20.52 9.52
C LEU A 51 -3.53 20.16 10.87
N SER A 52 -4.46 20.98 11.37
CA SER A 52 -5.19 20.65 12.61
C SER A 52 -5.98 19.36 12.49
N TRP A 53 -6.68 19.18 11.37
CA TRP A 53 -7.44 17.95 11.13
C TRP A 53 -6.51 16.73 11.03
N LEU A 54 -5.41 16.83 10.31
CA LEU A 54 -4.44 15.74 10.19
C LEU A 54 -3.83 15.38 11.55
N ALA A 55 -3.48 16.37 12.37
CA ALA A 55 -2.94 16.12 13.70
C ALA A 55 -3.97 15.42 14.61
N ASP A 56 -5.22 15.85 14.55
CA ASP A 56 -6.29 15.24 15.33
C ASP A 56 -6.61 13.81 14.88
N ALA A 57 -6.68 13.59 13.57
CA ALA A 57 -6.92 12.27 13.00
C ALA A 57 -5.80 11.28 13.34
N SER A 58 -4.56 11.76 13.32
CA SER A 58 -3.40 10.90 13.54
C SER A 58 -3.06 10.63 15.00
N GLY A 59 -3.34 11.56 15.92
CA GLY A 59 -2.88 11.42 17.30
C GLY A 59 -3.90 11.76 18.39
N LYS A 60 -5.05 12.31 18.07
CA LYS A 60 -6.03 12.83 19.06
C LYS A 60 -7.47 12.36 18.79
N LEU A 61 -7.66 11.19 18.19
CA LEU A 61 -9.00 10.68 17.96
C LEU A 61 -9.73 10.40 19.27
N ALA A 62 -10.95 10.91 19.39
CA ALA A 62 -11.87 10.49 20.44
C ALA A 62 -12.57 9.20 20.00
N ILE A 63 -12.16 8.09 20.56
CA ILE A 63 -12.75 6.78 20.32
C ILE A 63 -13.84 6.56 21.37
N THR A 64 -15.09 6.72 20.96
CA THR A 64 -16.28 6.54 21.78
C THR A 64 -17.27 5.61 21.07
N PRO A 65 -18.22 4.99 21.79
CA PRO A 65 -19.26 4.21 21.13
C PRO A 65 -20.01 4.99 20.04
N GLU A 66 -20.28 6.27 20.28
CA GLU A 66 -20.96 7.15 19.32
C GLU A 66 -20.10 7.38 18.07
N SER A 67 -18.81 7.67 18.22
CA SER A 67 -17.90 7.87 17.09
C SER A 67 -17.71 6.60 16.26
N ILE A 68 -17.68 5.45 16.90
CA ILE A 68 -17.63 4.15 16.25
C ILE A 68 -18.89 3.88 15.44
N ASN A 69 -20.06 4.07 16.04
CA ASN A 69 -21.34 3.90 15.34
C ASN A 69 -21.45 4.82 14.13
N HIS A 70 -21.03 6.06 14.28
CA HIS A 70 -21.00 7.02 13.17
C HIS A 70 -20.05 6.56 12.05
N ALA A 71 -18.88 6.07 12.39
CA ALA A 71 -17.91 5.56 11.41
C ALA A 71 -18.42 4.31 10.67
N LEU A 72 -19.16 3.45 11.33
CA LEU A 72 -19.73 2.24 10.72
C LEU A 72 -20.85 2.53 9.72
N GLN A 73 -21.51 3.69 9.84
CA GLN A 73 -22.61 4.08 8.96
C GLN A 73 -22.16 4.66 7.62
N GLY A 74 -20.94 5.09 7.49
CA GLY A 74 -20.44 5.71 6.26
C GLY A 74 -18.95 5.88 6.26
N SER A 75 -18.23 4.84 5.88
CA SER A 75 -16.78 4.90 5.76
C SER A 75 -16.37 5.33 4.36
N ASP A 76 -15.68 6.48 4.27
CA ASP A 76 -14.98 6.94 3.06
C ASP A 76 -13.56 6.36 2.95
N MET A 77 -13.24 5.39 3.79
CA MET A 77 -11.94 4.74 3.86
C MET A 77 -11.83 3.62 2.83
N VAL A 78 -10.69 3.55 2.19
CA VAL A 78 -10.32 2.44 1.30
C VAL A 78 -9.23 1.61 1.94
N ALA A 79 -9.51 0.33 2.17
CA ALA A 79 -8.50 -0.63 2.57
C ALA A 79 -7.75 -1.12 1.33
N THR A 80 -6.42 -1.03 1.37
CA THR A 80 -5.55 -1.50 0.29
C THR A 80 -4.57 -2.53 0.83
N TRP A 81 -4.23 -3.50 -0.03
CA TRP A 81 -3.18 -4.46 0.26
C TRP A 81 -1.99 -4.20 -0.64
N PRO A 82 -0.76 -4.29 -0.12
CA PRO A 82 0.44 -4.20 -0.96
C PRO A 82 0.55 -5.37 -1.93
N LEU A 83 -0.19 -6.45 -1.69
CA LEU A 83 -0.18 -7.68 -2.46
C LEU A 83 -1.60 -8.12 -2.78
N ASP A 84 -1.79 -8.74 -3.93
CA ASP A 84 -3.04 -9.44 -4.23
C ASP A 84 -3.01 -10.83 -3.58
N THR A 85 -3.57 -10.93 -2.38
CA THR A 85 -3.66 -12.18 -1.65
C THR A 85 -4.63 -13.20 -2.27
N LYS A 86 -5.38 -12.81 -3.28
CA LYS A 86 -6.20 -13.73 -4.08
C LYS A 86 -5.34 -14.56 -5.01
N GLU A 87 -4.18 -14.05 -5.40
CA GLU A 87 -3.21 -14.82 -6.17
C GLU A 87 -2.56 -15.88 -5.26
N GLY A 88 -2.74 -17.15 -5.65
CA GLY A 88 -2.34 -18.27 -4.80
C GLY A 88 -0.85 -18.31 -4.44
N TRP A 89 0.02 -17.85 -5.33
CA TRP A 89 1.46 -17.81 -5.08
C TRP A 89 1.87 -16.80 -4.00
N TRP A 90 1.17 -15.67 -3.84
CA TRP A 90 1.36 -14.75 -2.72
C TRP A 90 0.97 -15.39 -1.40
N ARG A 91 -0.11 -16.11 -1.37
CA ARG A 91 -0.49 -16.89 -0.18
C ARG A 91 0.60 -17.88 0.21
N TYR A 92 1.21 -18.52 -0.77
CA TYR A 92 2.35 -19.39 -0.55
C TYR A 92 3.54 -18.62 0.05
N ARG A 93 3.92 -17.48 -0.52
CA ARG A 93 5.04 -16.64 -0.05
C ARG A 93 4.85 -16.09 1.36
N LEU A 94 3.62 -15.84 1.73
CA LEU A 94 3.25 -15.26 3.03
C LEU A 94 2.89 -16.33 4.08
N LYS A 95 3.07 -17.59 3.76
CA LYS A 95 2.76 -18.69 4.68
C LYS A 95 3.52 -18.52 6.00
N GLY A 96 2.77 -18.57 7.11
CA GLY A 96 3.32 -18.32 8.45
C GLY A 96 3.39 -16.84 8.84
N SER A 97 3.11 -15.92 7.92
CA SER A 97 3.01 -14.50 8.21
C SER A 97 1.64 -14.14 8.77
N THR A 98 1.60 -13.15 9.67
CA THR A 98 0.35 -12.58 10.20
C THR A 98 -0.52 -11.93 9.13
N MET A 99 0.06 -11.56 7.98
CA MET A 99 -0.68 -10.98 6.85
C MET A 99 -1.79 -11.90 6.34
N LEU A 100 -1.56 -13.21 6.29
CA LEU A 100 -2.56 -14.16 5.80
C LEU A 100 -3.75 -14.34 6.76
N GLY A 101 -3.56 -14.05 8.03
CA GLY A 101 -4.61 -14.12 9.03
C GLY A 101 -5.54 -12.91 9.04
N HIS A 102 -5.26 -11.89 8.23
CA HIS A 102 -6.01 -10.65 8.20
C HIS A 102 -6.61 -10.41 6.81
N ASP A 103 -7.92 -10.42 6.72
CA ASP A 103 -8.66 -10.13 5.50
C ASP A 103 -9.36 -8.76 5.63
N PRO A 104 -8.97 -7.74 4.84
CA PRO A 104 -9.59 -6.41 4.93
C PRO A 104 -11.04 -6.40 4.44
N ALA A 105 -11.45 -7.38 3.64
CA ALA A 105 -12.81 -7.52 3.16
C ALA A 105 -13.71 -8.32 4.12
N ALA A 106 -13.14 -8.89 5.17
CA ALA A 106 -13.92 -9.66 6.15
C ALA A 106 -14.87 -8.74 6.92
N PRO A 107 -16.12 -9.17 7.19
CA PRO A 107 -17.03 -8.41 8.03
C PRO A 107 -16.43 -8.13 9.40
N LEU A 108 -16.60 -6.90 9.88
CA LEU A 108 -16.18 -6.54 11.24
C LEU A 108 -16.96 -7.38 12.26
N LYS A 109 -16.24 -7.92 13.22
CA LYS A 109 -16.86 -8.61 14.36
C LYS A 109 -17.60 -7.59 15.22
N GLN A 110 -18.86 -7.86 15.49
CA GLN A 110 -19.71 -7.03 16.35
C GLN A 110 -20.00 -7.74 17.66
N PRO A 111 -20.11 -7.02 18.80
CA PRO A 111 -19.84 -5.59 18.96
C PRO A 111 -18.33 -5.28 18.95
N ILE A 112 -17.98 -4.04 18.59
CA ILE A 112 -16.60 -3.60 18.64
C ILE A 112 -16.21 -3.29 20.08
N ASP A 113 -15.09 -3.87 20.52
CA ASP A 113 -14.52 -3.58 21.83
C ASP A 113 -13.82 -2.21 21.82
N VAL A 114 -14.45 -1.23 22.45
CA VAL A 114 -13.96 0.15 22.52
C VAL A 114 -12.61 0.25 23.23
N ALA A 115 -12.42 -0.49 24.33
CA ALA A 115 -11.18 -0.48 25.08
C ALA A 115 -10.02 -1.05 24.26
N GLN A 116 -10.24 -2.15 23.57
CA GLN A 116 -9.25 -2.77 22.70
C GLN A 116 -8.87 -1.85 21.54
N LEU A 117 -9.84 -1.15 20.96
CA LEU A 117 -9.59 -0.20 19.87
C LEU A 117 -8.78 1.01 20.35
N LYS A 118 -9.07 1.53 21.54
CA LYS A 118 -8.28 2.60 22.17
C LYS A 118 -6.84 2.17 22.43
N ASP A 119 -6.65 0.99 22.98
CA ASP A 119 -5.32 0.43 23.26
C ASP A 119 -4.51 0.26 21.98
N PHE A 120 -5.13 -0.24 20.92
CA PHE A 120 -4.52 -0.36 19.60
C PHE A 120 -4.11 1.01 19.05
N TYR A 121 -4.99 1.98 19.10
CA TYR A 121 -4.73 3.33 18.64
C TYR A 121 -3.56 3.98 19.40
N GLN A 122 -3.58 3.92 20.73
CA GLN A 122 -2.52 4.47 21.57
C GLN A 122 -1.16 3.78 21.36
N LYS A 123 -1.17 2.49 21.09
CA LYS A 123 0.04 1.70 20.86
C LYS A 123 0.71 2.01 19.52
N TRP A 124 -0.08 2.18 18.47
CA TRP A 124 0.45 2.22 17.10
C TRP A 124 0.47 3.60 16.47
N TYR A 125 -0.41 4.51 16.87
CA TYR A 125 -0.50 5.86 16.32
C TYR A 125 0.28 6.84 17.20
N THR A 126 1.59 6.72 17.18
CA THR A 126 2.52 7.54 17.96
C THR A 126 3.31 8.49 17.05
N PRO A 127 3.64 9.72 17.51
CA PRO A 127 4.27 10.73 16.65
C PRO A 127 5.64 10.30 16.10
N ASP A 128 6.39 9.47 16.80
CA ASP A 128 7.66 8.92 16.33
C ASP A 128 7.52 7.95 15.13
N ALA A 129 6.31 7.47 14.88
CA ALA A 129 6.00 6.61 13.73
C ALA A 129 5.23 7.34 12.61
N MET A 130 5.11 8.66 12.69
CA MET A 130 4.41 9.49 11.71
C MET A 130 5.37 10.24 10.81
N THR A 131 4.98 10.39 9.57
CA THR A 131 5.66 11.26 8.60
C THR A 131 4.62 12.19 7.99
N LEU A 132 4.84 13.49 8.10
CA LEU A 132 4.01 14.50 7.45
C LEU A 132 4.71 15.00 6.18
N ILE A 133 3.99 14.94 5.07
CA ILE A 133 4.48 15.41 3.77
C ILE A 133 3.59 16.57 3.33
N VAL A 134 4.20 17.73 3.12
CA VAL A 134 3.52 18.91 2.59
C VAL A 134 4.16 19.30 1.27
N VAL A 135 3.35 19.38 0.21
CA VAL A 135 3.80 19.73 -1.14
C VAL A 135 2.96 20.86 -1.69
N GLY A 136 3.60 21.88 -2.20
CA GLY A 136 2.89 23.00 -2.82
C GLY A 136 3.68 24.31 -2.75
N ASN A 137 3.07 25.36 -3.27
CA ASN A 137 3.62 26.71 -3.18
C ASN A 137 3.28 27.32 -1.82
N VAL A 138 4.07 26.97 -0.82
CA VAL A 138 3.91 27.41 0.56
C VAL A 138 5.21 28.02 1.10
N ASP A 139 5.08 28.95 2.04
CA ASP A 139 6.22 29.46 2.78
C ASP A 139 6.68 28.44 3.84
N SER A 140 7.88 27.92 3.68
CA SER A 140 8.41 26.85 4.53
C SER A 140 8.48 27.22 6.01
N ARG A 141 8.79 28.47 6.32
CA ARG A 141 8.85 28.97 7.69
C ARG A 141 7.46 29.01 8.34
N SER A 142 6.49 29.56 7.63
CA SER A 142 5.11 29.60 8.09
C SER A 142 4.52 28.19 8.28
N VAL A 143 4.81 27.27 7.35
CA VAL A 143 4.40 25.88 7.46
C VAL A 143 5.03 25.20 8.66
N ALA A 144 6.31 25.39 8.90
CA ALA A 144 7.01 24.83 10.07
C ALA A 144 6.38 25.32 11.39
N GLU A 145 6.04 26.59 11.49
CA GLU A 145 5.34 27.14 12.66
C GLU A 145 3.96 26.51 12.84
N GLN A 146 3.20 26.34 11.78
CA GLN A 146 1.89 25.69 11.81
C GLN A 146 1.99 24.22 12.23
N ILE A 147 2.97 23.49 11.72
CA ILE A 147 3.23 22.10 12.10
C ILE A 147 3.55 22.01 13.59
N ASN A 148 4.41 22.86 14.10
CA ASN A 148 4.74 22.90 15.53
C ASN A 148 3.53 23.18 16.41
N LYS A 149 2.64 24.06 15.97
CA LYS A 149 1.39 24.38 16.71
C LYS A 149 0.37 23.24 16.69
N THR A 150 0.35 22.45 15.65
CA THR A 150 -0.67 21.38 15.45
C THR A 150 -0.17 20.03 15.91
N PHE A 151 1.07 19.65 15.59
CA PHE A 151 1.65 18.34 15.90
C PHE A 151 2.56 18.36 17.12
N GLY A 152 3.02 19.55 17.56
CA GLY A 152 3.98 19.66 18.67
C GLY A 152 3.47 19.13 20.01
N ASP A 153 2.16 19.11 20.21
CA ASP A 153 1.53 18.60 21.44
C ASP A 153 1.23 17.10 21.40
N LEU A 154 1.45 16.45 20.28
CA LEU A 154 1.26 15.00 20.18
C LEU A 154 2.26 14.29 21.07
N LYS A 155 1.74 13.39 21.90
CA LYS A 155 2.52 12.61 22.87
C LYS A 155 2.42 11.13 22.56
N GLY A 156 3.42 10.41 23.01
CA GLY A 156 3.51 8.98 22.85
C GLY A 156 4.76 8.57 22.11
N LYS A 157 5.21 7.39 22.44
CA LYS A 157 6.37 6.77 21.81
C LYS A 157 6.05 5.32 21.55
N ARG A 158 6.45 4.83 20.41
CA ARG A 158 6.29 3.42 20.08
C ARG A 158 7.25 2.59 20.92
N GLU A 159 6.72 1.78 21.83
CA GLU A 159 7.51 0.92 22.70
C GLU A 159 8.01 -0.33 21.98
N THR A 160 7.18 -0.85 21.07
CA THR A 160 7.49 -2.07 20.33
C THR A 160 7.49 -1.78 18.84
N PRO A 161 8.56 -2.07 18.10
CA PRO A 161 8.55 -1.94 16.66
C PRO A 161 7.53 -2.90 16.04
N ALA A 162 6.89 -2.48 14.96
CA ALA A 162 6.00 -3.37 14.21
C ALA A 162 6.80 -4.53 13.59
N ALA A 163 6.23 -5.72 13.65
CA ALA A 163 6.82 -6.88 13.02
C ALA A 163 6.83 -6.69 11.49
N VAL A 164 7.98 -6.92 10.87
CA VAL A 164 8.10 -6.95 9.40
C VAL A 164 7.75 -8.36 8.94
N PRO A 165 6.76 -8.53 8.04
CA PRO A 165 6.45 -9.84 7.50
C PRO A 165 7.64 -10.46 6.78
N THR A 166 7.87 -11.74 7.00
CA THR A 166 8.91 -12.49 6.34
C THR A 166 8.32 -13.25 5.17
N LEU A 167 8.92 -13.12 3.99
CA LEU A 167 8.54 -13.90 2.83
C LEU A 167 9.19 -15.29 2.90
N SER A 168 8.39 -16.33 2.66
CA SER A 168 8.93 -17.68 2.49
C SER A 168 9.88 -17.71 1.29
N PRO A 169 10.99 -18.47 1.34
CA PRO A 169 11.87 -18.63 0.19
C PRO A 169 11.11 -19.18 -1.02
N LEU A 170 11.56 -18.80 -2.21
CA LEU A 170 11.04 -19.43 -3.42
C LEU A 170 11.47 -20.89 -3.47
N PRO A 171 10.58 -21.81 -3.87
CA PRO A 171 10.93 -23.21 -3.99
C PRO A 171 11.92 -23.44 -5.15
N THR A 172 12.75 -24.46 -5.02
CA THR A 172 13.69 -24.88 -6.07
C THR A 172 13.08 -25.85 -7.08
N VAL A 173 11.83 -26.26 -6.83
CA VAL A 173 11.06 -27.16 -7.67
C VAL A 173 9.76 -26.49 -8.11
N PRO A 174 9.17 -26.89 -9.25
CA PRO A 174 7.88 -26.37 -9.65
C PRO A 174 6.81 -26.59 -8.59
N VAL A 175 5.99 -25.59 -8.34
CA VAL A 175 4.86 -25.64 -7.43
C VAL A 175 3.59 -25.34 -8.19
N SER A 176 2.59 -26.22 -8.06
CA SER A 176 1.25 -26.01 -8.58
C SER A 176 0.36 -25.47 -7.49
N ILE A 177 -0.32 -24.36 -7.77
CA ILE A 177 -1.26 -23.73 -6.85
C ILE A 177 -2.61 -23.67 -7.53
N MET A 178 -3.60 -24.32 -6.92
CA MET A 178 -4.97 -24.29 -7.40
C MET A 178 -5.79 -23.29 -6.60
N THR A 179 -6.49 -22.41 -7.31
CA THR A 179 -7.35 -21.41 -6.70
C THR A 179 -8.55 -21.11 -7.59
N ASN A 180 -9.70 -20.86 -6.98
CA ASN A 180 -10.91 -20.46 -7.70
C ASN A 180 -10.85 -19.03 -8.27
N ALA A 181 -9.84 -18.25 -7.90
CA ALA A 181 -9.64 -16.90 -8.41
C ALA A 181 -9.03 -16.86 -9.81
N VAL A 182 -8.43 -17.95 -10.28
CA VAL A 182 -7.77 -18.05 -11.57
C VAL A 182 -8.69 -18.76 -12.56
N ARG A 183 -9.01 -18.09 -13.66
CA ARG A 183 -9.90 -18.61 -14.70
C ARG A 183 -9.19 -19.31 -15.85
N GLN A 184 -7.89 -19.18 -15.92
CA GLN A 184 -7.03 -19.78 -16.93
C GLN A 184 -5.69 -20.15 -16.33
N ASP A 185 -4.97 -21.05 -16.97
CA ASP A 185 -3.68 -21.48 -16.49
C ASP A 185 -2.67 -20.35 -16.60
N LYS A 186 -1.91 -20.16 -15.53
CA LYS A 186 -0.82 -19.19 -15.44
C LYS A 186 0.47 -19.89 -15.08
N LEU A 187 1.51 -19.59 -15.83
CA LEU A 187 2.88 -19.93 -15.47
C LEU A 187 3.62 -18.68 -15.01
N SER A 188 4.28 -18.77 -13.88
CA SER A 188 5.13 -17.69 -13.39
C SER A 188 6.52 -18.23 -13.13
N ILE A 189 7.52 -17.60 -13.74
CA ILE A 189 8.93 -17.81 -13.45
C ILE A 189 9.38 -16.65 -12.59
N MET A 190 9.76 -16.96 -11.34
CA MET A 190 10.01 -15.93 -10.33
C MET A 190 11.41 -16.05 -9.74
N TRP A 191 11.98 -14.91 -9.40
CA TRP A 191 13.22 -14.81 -8.65
C TRP A 191 13.21 -13.64 -7.66
N ASP A 192 13.97 -13.79 -6.60
CA ASP A 192 14.20 -12.73 -5.62
C ASP A 192 15.55 -12.07 -5.84
N ALA A 193 15.59 -10.77 -5.66
CA ALA A 193 16.82 -9.99 -5.60
C ALA A 193 16.80 -9.11 -4.34
N PRO A 194 17.95 -8.84 -3.72
CA PRO A 194 18.02 -7.87 -2.63
C PRO A 194 17.67 -6.48 -3.16
N TRP A 195 16.98 -5.71 -2.35
CA TRP A 195 16.65 -4.33 -2.66
C TRP A 195 17.28 -3.40 -1.63
N GLN A 196 17.86 -2.31 -2.13
CA GLN A 196 18.34 -1.22 -1.31
C GLN A 196 17.68 0.09 -1.78
N PRO A 197 17.30 0.99 -0.85
CA PRO A 197 16.76 2.28 -1.23
C PRO A 197 17.70 3.07 -2.12
N ILE A 198 17.15 3.73 -3.14
CA ILE A 198 17.92 4.59 -4.04
C ILE A 198 18.06 5.96 -3.37
N ARG A 199 19.26 6.23 -2.84
CA ARG A 199 19.56 7.46 -2.11
C ARG A 199 20.74 8.25 -2.67
N ASP A 200 21.41 7.71 -3.67
CA ASP A 200 22.55 8.35 -4.33
C ASP A 200 22.59 8.00 -5.82
N SER A 201 23.44 8.70 -6.56
CA SER A 201 23.56 8.51 -8.01
C SER A 201 24.09 7.13 -8.39
N ALA A 202 24.94 6.52 -7.59
CA ALA A 202 25.46 5.20 -7.85
C ALA A 202 24.38 4.13 -7.72
N ALA A 203 23.51 4.24 -6.71
CA ALA A 203 22.36 3.37 -6.55
C ALA A 203 21.36 3.53 -7.70
N LEU A 204 21.14 4.76 -8.17
CA LEU A 204 20.27 5.05 -9.31
C LEU A 204 20.84 4.45 -10.61
N GLN A 205 22.13 4.55 -10.84
CA GLN A 205 22.78 3.93 -12.01
C GLN A 205 22.67 2.41 -12.00
N ARG A 206 22.85 1.77 -10.83
CA ARG A 206 22.64 0.33 -10.69
C ARG A 206 21.19 -0.05 -11.00
N TYR A 207 20.24 0.69 -10.47
CA TYR A 207 18.82 0.46 -10.74
C TYR A 207 18.50 0.56 -12.25
N TRP A 208 18.98 1.59 -12.93
CA TRP A 208 18.76 1.75 -14.36
C TRP A 208 19.39 0.63 -15.20
N ARG A 209 20.58 0.20 -14.82
CA ARG A 209 21.25 -0.92 -15.48
C ARG A 209 20.45 -2.21 -15.35
N ASP A 210 19.97 -2.48 -14.15
CA ASP A 210 19.16 -3.65 -13.87
C ASP A 210 17.80 -3.57 -14.59
N ASP A 211 17.24 -2.38 -14.69
CA ASP A 211 15.98 -2.14 -15.41
C ASP A 211 16.13 -2.39 -16.92
N LEU A 212 17.20 -1.89 -17.52
CA LEU A 212 17.53 -2.17 -18.90
C LEU A 212 17.77 -3.66 -19.16
N ALA A 213 18.43 -4.34 -18.25
CA ALA A 213 18.63 -5.79 -18.35
C ALA A 213 17.30 -6.56 -18.31
N ARG A 214 16.38 -6.13 -17.47
CA ARG A 214 15.03 -6.70 -17.39
C ARG A 214 14.25 -6.47 -18.69
N GLU A 215 14.30 -5.26 -19.22
CA GLU A 215 13.67 -4.96 -20.51
C GLU A 215 14.25 -5.81 -21.66
N ALA A 216 15.57 -5.95 -21.70
CA ALA A 216 16.23 -6.76 -22.69
C ALA A 216 15.80 -8.24 -22.60
N LEU A 217 15.70 -8.78 -21.38
CA LEU A 217 15.21 -10.12 -21.15
C LEU A 217 13.76 -10.28 -21.64
N PHE A 218 12.91 -9.34 -21.32
CA PHE A 218 11.51 -9.35 -21.75
C PHE A 218 11.39 -9.34 -23.28
N TRP A 219 12.13 -8.48 -23.93
CA TRP A 219 12.21 -8.43 -25.39
C TRP A 219 12.70 -9.73 -26.01
N HIS A 220 13.70 -10.34 -25.42
CA HIS A 220 14.23 -11.62 -25.89
C HIS A 220 13.19 -12.73 -25.81
N VAL A 221 12.50 -12.85 -24.69
CA VAL A 221 11.42 -13.82 -24.51
C VAL A 221 10.30 -13.57 -25.51
N GLN A 222 9.90 -12.32 -25.68
CA GLN A 222 8.85 -11.93 -26.63
C GLN A 222 9.20 -12.30 -28.07
N GLN A 223 10.44 -12.07 -28.48
CA GLN A 223 10.94 -12.47 -29.80
C GLN A 223 10.99 -13.99 -29.98
N SER A 224 11.43 -14.73 -28.98
CA SER A 224 11.43 -16.19 -28.99
C SER A 224 10.04 -16.75 -29.21
N LEU A 225 9.05 -16.25 -28.49
CA LEU A 225 7.65 -16.65 -28.64
C LEU A 225 7.14 -16.35 -30.06
N SER A 226 7.45 -15.19 -30.60
CA SER A 226 7.06 -14.79 -31.96
C SER A 226 7.69 -15.68 -33.03
N LYS A 227 8.99 -15.98 -32.93
CA LYS A 227 9.71 -16.86 -33.85
C LYS A 227 9.16 -18.29 -33.88
N ASN A 228 8.67 -18.78 -32.75
CA ASN A 228 8.09 -20.13 -32.63
C ASN A 228 6.58 -20.14 -32.86
N ASN A 229 6.02 -19.08 -33.44
CA ASN A 229 4.60 -18.94 -33.77
C ASN A 229 3.66 -19.17 -32.57
N VAL A 230 4.11 -18.86 -31.37
CA VAL A 230 3.26 -18.91 -30.18
C VAL A 230 2.34 -17.69 -30.18
N LYS A 231 1.05 -17.94 -30.28
CA LYS A 231 -0.01 -16.91 -30.34
C LYS A 231 -0.98 -17.08 -29.18
N ASP A 232 -1.78 -16.06 -28.95
CA ASP A 232 -2.86 -16.05 -27.95
C ASP A 232 -2.38 -16.29 -26.51
N ILE A 233 -1.18 -15.84 -26.18
CA ILE A 233 -0.67 -15.84 -24.82
C ILE A 233 -0.56 -14.41 -24.32
N GLY A 234 -0.89 -14.21 -23.05
CA GLY A 234 -0.53 -13.01 -22.30
C GLY A 234 0.88 -13.16 -21.76
N LEU A 235 1.77 -12.25 -22.09
CA LEU A 235 3.11 -12.19 -21.51
C LEU A 235 3.22 -10.94 -20.67
N GLY A 236 3.56 -11.09 -19.40
CA GLY A 236 3.80 -10.00 -18.47
C GLY A 236 5.16 -10.12 -17.81
N PHE A 237 5.76 -8.99 -17.52
CA PHE A 237 6.95 -8.91 -16.69
C PHE A 237 6.67 -7.91 -15.56
N ASP A 238 6.85 -8.36 -14.32
CA ASP A 238 6.57 -7.55 -13.14
C ASP A 238 7.67 -7.69 -12.11
N CYS A 239 8.10 -6.56 -11.55
CA CYS A 239 8.99 -6.52 -10.40
C CYS A 239 8.31 -5.73 -9.30
N ARG A 240 8.25 -6.30 -8.11
CA ARG A 240 7.73 -5.65 -6.92
C ARG A 240 8.78 -5.57 -5.84
N VAL A 241 8.89 -4.40 -5.25
CA VAL A 241 9.70 -4.24 -4.04
C VAL A 241 8.80 -4.39 -2.83
N LEU A 242 9.12 -5.38 -2.01
CA LEU A 242 8.40 -5.65 -0.78
C LEU A 242 9.36 -6.16 0.28
N TYR A 243 9.31 -5.57 1.48
CA TYR A 243 10.13 -5.97 2.63
C TYR A 243 11.61 -6.11 2.29
N GLN A 244 12.18 -5.09 1.64
CA GLN A 244 13.60 -5.01 1.26
C GLN A 244 14.04 -6.09 0.23
N ARG A 245 13.11 -6.67 -0.47
CA ARG A 245 13.38 -7.58 -1.58
C ARG A 245 12.68 -7.11 -2.85
N ALA A 246 13.34 -7.26 -3.96
CA ALA A 246 12.71 -7.14 -5.27
C ALA A 246 12.34 -8.55 -5.73
N GLN A 247 11.05 -8.80 -5.86
CA GLN A 247 10.56 -10.03 -6.48
C GLN A 247 10.15 -9.73 -7.90
N CYS A 248 10.77 -10.42 -8.83
CA CYS A 248 10.48 -10.32 -10.24
C CYS A 248 9.82 -11.59 -10.73
N ALA A 249 8.92 -11.45 -11.71
CA ALA A 249 8.26 -12.58 -12.35
C ALA A 249 8.06 -12.32 -13.84
N ILE A 250 8.27 -13.36 -14.63
CA ILE A 250 7.74 -13.45 -15.98
C ILE A 250 6.48 -14.30 -15.88
N ASN A 251 5.35 -13.72 -16.28
CA ASN A 251 4.06 -14.36 -16.23
C ASN A 251 3.60 -14.70 -17.64
N ILE A 252 3.19 -15.94 -17.83
CA ILE A 252 2.64 -16.42 -19.09
C ILE A 252 1.23 -16.92 -18.82
N ASP A 253 0.24 -16.24 -19.40
CA ASP A 253 -1.15 -16.64 -19.39
C ASP A 253 -1.47 -17.38 -20.69
N SER A 254 -1.93 -18.59 -20.59
CA SER A 254 -2.25 -19.40 -21.75
C SER A 254 -3.63 -20.02 -21.61
N PRO A 255 -4.47 -19.95 -22.64
CA PRO A 255 -5.76 -20.62 -22.57
C PRO A 255 -5.59 -22.15 -22.63
N GLY A 256 -6.06 -22.85 -21.59
CA GLY A 256 -6.24 -24.30 -21.55
C GLY A 256 -4.97 -25.11 -21.78
N GLU A 257 -5.08 -26.11 -22.66
CA GLU A 257 -4.06 -27.15 -22.89
C GLU A 257 -2.76 -26.68 -23.57
N ARG A 258 -2.67 -25.42 -23.97
CA ARG A 258 -1.49 -24.89 -24.68
C ARG A 258 -0.31 -24.55 -23.77
N LEU A 259 -0.50 -24.55 -22.44
CA LEU A 259 0.56 -24.13 -21.51
C LEU A 259 1.81 -25.00 -21.64
N ASN A 260 1.67 -26.32 -21.69
CA ASN A 260 2.79 -27.25 -21.83
C ASN A 260 3.56 -27.05 -23.14
N ASN A 261 2.87 -26.78 -24.24
CA ASN A 261 3.50 -26.51 -25.52
C ASN A 261 4.26 -25.18 -25.52
N ASN A 262 3.73 -24.18 -24.82
CA ASN A 262 4.35 -22.86 -24.71
C ASN A 262 5.58 -22.86 -23.79
N LEU A 263 5.67 -23.81 -22.87
CA LEU A 263 6.81 -23.96 -21.98
C LEU A 263 8.09 -24.47 -22.66
N SER A 264 7.96 -25.14 -23.81
CA SER A 264 9.10 -25.66 -24.56
C SER A 264 9.77 -24.63 -25.48
N VAL A 265 9.23 -23.43 -25.56
CA VAL A 265 9.74 -22.31 -26.34
C VAL A 265 10.62 -21.40 -25.49
#